data_a25dc1c35262a49cd27dd415be66099a
#
_entry.id   a25dc1c35262a49cd27dd415be66099a
#
_cell.length_a   1.000
_cell.length_b   1.000
_cell.length_c   1.000
_cell.angle_alpha   90.00
_cell.angle_beta   90.00
_cell.angle_gamma   90.00
#
_symmetry.space_group_name_H-M   'P 1'
#
loop_
_entity.id
_entity.type
_entity.pdbx_description
1 polymer ?
#
loop_
_entity_poly.entity_id
_entity_poly.type
_entity_poly.pdbx_seq_one_letter_code
_entity_poly.pdbx_strand_id
1 'polypeptide(L)'
;MDLTIDVEDYKLNVRATVIIEHNGKILVHRNVNSNHYALMGGRVKIGEDSETTVKREVMEELGKKIEVIGYVATIENFFEMKGSKYHEILFVHKAEFVDKEDKKIEYTLKNTEG
;
A
#
# COMPACT_ATOMS: atom_id res chain seq x y z
N MET A 1 10.21 12.41 -3.50
CA MET A 1 9.36 12.56 -4.68
C MET A 1 8.75 11.23 -5.05
N ASP A 2 7.46 11.21 -5.21
CA ASP A 2 6.76 9.99 -5.61
C ASP A 2 7.06 9.62 -7.06
N LEU A 3 7.14 8.32 -7.34
CA LEU A 3 7.33 7.81 -8.70
C LEU A 3 6.01 7.82 -9.47
N THR A 4 5.55 9.02 -9.79
CA THR A 4 4.47 9.26 -10.76
C THR A 4 5.02 10.23 -11.78
N ILE A 5 5.25 9.74 -12.99
CA ILE A 5 5.99 10.46 -14.02
C ILE A 5 5.16 10.50 -15.29
N ASP A 6 5.09 11.68 -15.92
CA ASP A 6 4.45 11.83 -17.21
C ASP A 6 5.38 11.30 -18.30
N VAL A 7 4.90 10.33 -19.08
CA VAL A 7 5.61 9.77 -20.22
C VAL A 7 4.63 9.73 -21.39
N GLU A 8 4.84 10.61 -22.36
CA GLU A 8 3.90 10.80 -23.47
C GLU A 8 2.53 11.20 -22.93
N ASP A 9 1.47 10.47 -23.27
CA ASP A 9 0.10 10.71 -22.78
C ASP A 9 -0.28 9.82 -21.60
N TYR A 10 0.70 9.10 -21.03
CA TYR A 10 0.52 8.24 -19.84
C TYR A 10 1.20 8.83 -18.62
N LYS A 11 0.68 8.46 -17.47
CA LYS A 11 1.40 8.61 -16.20
C LYS A 11 1.93 7.25 -15.79
N LEU A 12 3.25 7.16 -15.61
CA LEU A 12 3.89 5.97 -15.04
C LEU A 12 3.83 6.11 -13.52
N ASN A 13 3.22 5.14 -12.87
CA ASN A 13 2.99 5.15 -11.43
C ASN A 13 3.60 3.90 -10.82
N VAL A 14 4.45 4.05 -9.82
CA VAL A 14 5.04 2.91 -9.10
C VAL A 14 4.52 2.92 -7.68
N ARG A 15 3.88 1.82 -7.29
CA ARG A 15 3.29 1.66 -5.97
C ARG A 15 3.72 0.36 -5.32
N ALA A 16 3.60 0.30 -4.01
CA ALA A 16 3.82 -0.91 -3.24
C ALA A 16 2.70 -1.08 -2.24
N THR A 17 2.21 -2.30 -2.12
CA THR A 17 1.17 -2.66 -1.14
C THR A 17 1.60 -3.88 -0.35
N VAL A 18 0.92 -4.11 0.75
CA VAL A 18 1.25 -5.19 1.67
C VAL A 18 0.00 -5.94 2.10
N ILE A 19 0.13 -7.26 2.14
CA ILE A 19 -0.88 -8.14 2.68
C ILE A 19 -0.49 -8.46 4.12
N ILE A 20 -1.31 -8.04 5.07
CA ILE A 20 -1.12 -8.34 6.49
C ILE A 20 -2.28 -9.21 6.92
N GLU A 21 -1.99 -10.46 7.26
CA GLU A 21 -2.97 -11.43 7.71
C GLU A 21 -3.08 -11.41 9.23
N HIS A 22 -4.31 -11.46 9.73
CA HIS A 22 -4.57 -11.55 11.16
C HIS A 22 -5.83 -12.39 11.38
N ASN A 23 -5.70 -13.52 12.06
CA ASN A 23 -6.80 -14.44 12.32
C ASN A 23 -7.58 -14.85 11.06
N GLY A 24 -6.87 -15.13 9.97
CA GLY A 24 -7.48 -15.50 8.70
C GLY A 24 -8.10 -14.36 7.90
N LYS A 25 -7.95 -13.14 8.36
CA LYS A 25 -8.46 -11.95 7.69
C LYS A 25 -7.30 -11.09 7.20
N ILE A 26 -7.54 -10.33 6.15
CA ILE A 26 -6.56 -9.44 5.56
C ILE A 26 -6.88 -8.01 5.95
N LEU A 27 -5.86 -7.27 6.39
CA LEU A 27 -6.01 -5.87 6.72
C LEU A 27 -6.22 -5.04 5.47
N VAL A 28 -7.32 -4.32 5.43
CA VAL A 28 -7.64 -3.37 4.35
C VAL A 28 -8.03 -2.04 4.95
N HIS A 29 -7.94 -0.98 4.17
CA HIS A 29 -8.43 0.32 4.60
C HIS A 29 -9.46 0.86 3.62
N ARG A 30 -10.26 1.79 4.11
CA ARG A 30 -11.27 2.46 3.31
C ARG A 30 -11.23 3.95 3.64
N ASN A 31 -11.22 4.78 2.62
CA ASN A 31 -11.41 6.20 2.80
C ASN A 31 -12.85 6.44 3.26
N VAL A 32 -13.07 7.35 4.21
CA VAL A 32 -14.39 7.62 4.78
C VAL A 32 -15.46 8.02 3.74
N ASN A 33 -15.02 8.57 2.61
CA ASN A 33 -15.90 9.00 1.53
C ASN A 33 -15.96 8.01 0.36
N SER A 34 -15.48 6.79 0.56
CA SER A 34 -15.42 5.79 -0.50
C SER A 34 -16.02 4.47 -0.03
N ASN A 35 -16.60 3.73 -0.98
CA ASN A 35 -17.08 2.37 -0.73
C ASN A 35 -16.03 1.32 -1.12
N HIS A 36 -14.84 1.73 -1.51
CA HIS A 36 -13.78 0.83 -1.93
C HIS A 36 -12.81 0.55 -0.80
N TYR A 37 -12.43 -0.72 -0.69
CA TYR A 37 -11.39 -1.17 0.23
C TYR A 37 -10.10 -1.41 -0.57
N ALA A 38 -8.98 -1.13 0.03
CA ALA A 38 -7.68 -1.32 -0.59
C ALA A 38 -6.68 -1.89 0.42
N LEU A 39 -5.68 -2.59 -0.09
CA LEU A 39 -4.54 -3.01 0.72
C LEU A 39 -3.76 -1.78 1.18
N MET A 40 -3.10 -1.90 2.33
CA MET A 40 -2.24 -0.84 2.84
C MET A 40 -1.04 -0.65 1.93
N GLY A 41 -0.66 0.59 1.71
CA GLY A 41 0.48 0.92 0.89
C GLY A 41 0.37 2.29 0.25
N GLY A 42 1.21 2.55 -0.73
CA GLY A 42 1.22 3.83 -1.42
C GLY A 42 2.29 3.90 -2.50
N ARG A 43 2.55 5.11 -2.94
CA ARG A 43 3.53 5.36 -4.00
C ARG A 43 4.95 5.21 -3.50
N VAL A 44 5.79 4.56 -4.30
CA VAL A 44 7.22 4.46 -4.05
C VAL A 44 7.85 5.83 -4.31
N LYS A 45 8.71 6.27 -3.42
CA LYS A 45 9.47 7.50 -3.61
C LYS A 45 10.77 7.20 -4.33
N ILE A 46 11.26 8.18 -5.08
CA ILE A 46 12.55 8.01 -5.75
C ILE A 46 13.65 7.71 -4.72
N GLY A 47 14.46 6.70 -4.99
CA GLY A 47 15.51 6.26 -4.08
C GLY A 47 15.06 5.31 -2.98
N GLU A 48 13.78 4.95 -2.95
CA GLU A 48 13.17 4.07 -1.95
C GLU A 48 12.83 2.74 -2.60
N ASP A 49 13.15 1.62 -1.96
CA ASP A 49 12.68 0.32 -2.44
C ASP A 49 11.26 0.04 -1.99
N SER A 50 10.63 -0.97 -2.59
CA SER A 50 9.22 -1.28 -2.32
C SER A 50 8.98 -1.76 -0.89
N GLU A 51 9.93 -2.46 -0.27
CA GLU A 51 9.81 -2.89 1.13
C GLU A 51 9.81 -1.69 2.08
N THR A 52 10.72 -0.74 1.84
CA THR A 52 10.78 0.49 2.61
C THR A 52 9.49 1.29 2.46
N THR A 53 8.95 1.33 1.24
CA THR A 53 7.69 2.00 0.97
C THR A 53 6.55 1.48 1.84
N VAL A 54 6.36 0.16 1.89
CA VAL A 54 5.24 -0.39 2.66
C VAL A 54 5.43 -0.18 4.16
N LYS A 55 6.66 -0.27 4.67
CA LYS A 55 6.96 0.03 6.07
C LYS A 55 6.63 1.49 6.41
N ARG A 56 7.05 2.41 5.56
CA ARG A 56 6.79 3.84 5.74
C ARG A 56 5.29 4.14 5.69
N GLU A 57 4.61 3.61 4.70
CA GLU A 57 3.18 3.86 4.52
C GLU A 57 2.35 3.33 5.69
N VAL A 58 2.63 2.14 6.19
CA VAL A 58 1.92 1.59 7.35
C VAL A 58 2.21 2.44 8.59
N MET A 59 3.44 2.90 8.76
CA MET A 59 3.78 3.79 9.87
C MET A 59 3.03 5.12 9.78
N GLU A 60 2.96 5.71 8.59
CA GLU A 60 2.24 6.97 8.39
C GLU A 60 0.73 6.82 8.62
N GLU A 61 0.16 5.73 8.14
CA GLU A 61 -1.29 5.52 8.18
C GLU A 61 -1.79 4.98 9.52
N LEU A 62 -1.05 4.06 10.15
CA LEU A 62 -1.49 3.37 11.36
C LEU A 62 -0.60 3.63 12.58
N GLY A 63 0.59 4.19 12.39
CA GLY A 63 1.55 4.34 13.48
C GLY A 63 2.14 3.03 13.98
N LYS A 64 2.16 1.99 13.15
CA LYS A 64 2.59 0.65 13.54
C LYS A 64 3.75 0.17 12.69
N LYS A 65 4.63 -0.60 13.30
CA LYS A 65 5.77 -1.22 12.62
C LYS A 65 5.39 -2.58 12.06
N ILE A 66 5.85 -2.85 10.86
CA ILE A 66 5.69 -4.16 10.22
C ILE A 66 7.05 -4.73 9.83
N GLU A 67 7.08 -6.04 9.67
CA GLU A 67 8.20 -6.77 9.09
C GLU A 67 7.72 -7.44 7.82
N VAL A 68 8.43 -7.20 6.72
CA VAL A 68 8.14 -7.86 5.44
C VAL A 68 8.66 -9.27 5.50
N ILE A 69 7.77 -10.24 5.32
CA ILE A 69 8.08 -11.67 5.45
C ILE A 69 8.03 -12.41 4.12
N GLY A 70 7.65 -11.78 3.05
CA GLY A 70 7.63 -12.42 1.75
C GLY A 70 7.21 -11.47 0.62
N TYR A 71 7.61 -11.86 -0.58
CA TYR A 71 7.20 -11.22 -1.81
C TYR A 71 6.04 -12.02 -2.39
N VAL A 72 5.00 -11.34 -2.84
CA VAL A 72 3.82 -12.00 -3.40
C VAL A 72 3.79 -11.90 -4.91
N ALA A 73 3.83 -10.68 -5.45
CA ALA A 73 3.69 -10.47 -6.89
C ALA A 73 4.11 -9.06 -7.29
N THR A 74 4.38 -8.91 -8.58
CA THR A 74 4.46 -7.61 -9.24
C THR A 74 3.37 -7.60 -10.30
N ILE A 75 2.55 -6.57 -10.29
CA ILE A 75 1.37 -6.46 -11.15
C ILE A 75 1.49 -5.22 -12.00
N GLU A 76 1.19 -5.36 -13.29
CA GLU A 76 1.06 -4.21 -14.17
C GLU A 76 -0.42 -3.90 -14.34
N ASN A 77 -0.79 -2.65 -14.10
CA ASN A 77 -2.16 -2.18 -14.26
C ASN A 77 -2.23 -1.06 -15.29
N PHE A 78 -3.27 -1.09 -16.07
CA PHE A 78 -3.55 -0.05 -17.05
C PHE A 78 -4.97 0.45 -16.80
N PHE A 79 -5.10 1.73 -16.50
CA PHE A 79 -6.40 2.30 -16.19
C PHE A 79 -6.45 3.79 -16.54
N GLU A 80 -7.65 4.32 -16.55
CA GLU A 80 -7.90 5.72 -16.77
C GLU A 80 -8.65 6.28 -15.56
N MET A 81 -8.19 7.42 -15.07
CA MET A 81 -8.79 8.07 -13.92
C MET A 81 -8.67 9.58 -14.06
N LYS A 82 -9.78 10.29 -13.87
CA LYS A 82 -9.82 11.75 -13.94
C LYS A 82 -9.20 12.31 -15.23
N GLY A 83 -9.45 11.63 -16.35
CA GLY A 83 -8.96 12.04 -17.66
C GLY A 83 -7.51 11.71 -17.96
N SER A 84 -6.81 11.06 -17.06
CA SER A 84 -5.42 10.63 -17.27
C SER A 84 -5.34 9.13 -17.44
N LYS A 85 -4.46 8.69 -18.33
CA LYS A 85 -4.15 7.27 -18.54
C LYS A 85 -2.97 6.89 -17.65
N TYR A 86 -3.09 5.76 -16.97
CA TYR A 86 -2.07 5.26 -16.06
C TYR A 86 -1.51 3.93 -16.53
N HIS A 87 -0.20 3.82 -16.47
CA HIS A 87 0.53 2.56 -16.51
C HIS A 87 1.15 2.41 -15.13
N GLU A 88 0.64 1.47 -14.35
CA GLU A 88 1.08 1.28 -12.97
C GLU A 88 1.85 -0.01 -12.78
N ILE A 89 2.95 0.07 -12.06
CA ILE A 89 3.69 -1.09 -11.59
C ILE A 89 3.44 -1.18 -10.09
N LEU A 90 2.87 -2.30 -9.65
CA LEU A 90 2.48 -2.52 -8.26
C LEU A 90 3.25 -3.70 -7.70
N PHE A 91 4.05 -3.43 -6.68
CA PHE A 91 4.72 -4.49 -5.90
C PHE A 91 3.83 -4.88 -4.73
N VAL A 92 3.65 -6.20 -4.55
CA VAL A 92 2.84 -6.73 -3.45
C VAL A 92 3.72 -7.58 -2.56
N HIS A 93 3.83 -7.20 -1.30
CA HIS A 93 4.58 -7.93 -0.28
C HIS A 93 3.65 -8.49 0.77
N LYS A 94 4.12 -9.49 1.50
CA LYS A 94 3.45 -10.01 2.68
C LYS A 94 4.22 -9.57 3.91
N ALA A 95 3.50 -9.15 4.94
CA ALA A 95 4.13 -8.66 6.17
C ALA A 95 3.32 -9.05 7.40
N GLU A 96 3.91 -8.87 8.54
CA GLU A 96 3.24 -9.02 9.83
C GLU A 96 3.62 -7.86 10.74
N PHE A 97 2.77 -7.59 11.72
CA PHE A 97 3.10 -6.60 12.74
C PHE A 97 4.26 -7.07 13.60
N VAL A 98 5.16 -6.16 13.95
CA VAL A 98 6.29 -6.44 14.84
C VAL A 98 5.81 -6.60 16.27
N ASP A 99 4.89 -5.75 16.73
CA ASP A 99 4.37 -5.77 18.08
C ASP A 99 3.35 -6.90 18.23
N LYS A 100 3.54 -7.75 19.25
CA LYS A 100 2.65 -8.87 19.54
C LYS A 100 1.23 -8.42 19.89
N GLU A 101 1.09 -7.27 20.51
CA GLU A 101 -0.23 -6.73 20.82
C GLU A 101 -1.01 -6.39 19.56
N ASP A 102 -0.34 -5.91 18.54
CA ASP A 102 -0.96 -5.63 17.25
C ASP A 102 -1.42 -6.89 16.53
N LYS A 103 -0.78 -8.03 16.81
CA LYS A 103 -1.14 -9.33 16.23
C LYS A 103 -2.37 -9.96 16.85
N LYS A 104 -2.72 -9.60 18.08
CA LYS A 104 -3.75 -10.27 18.88
C LYS A 104 -5.13 -9.66 18.75
N ILE A 105 -5.22 -8.42 18.31
CA ILE A 105 -6.45 -7.64 18.39
C ILE A 105 -7.05 -7.45 17.00
N GLU A 106 -8.33 -7.80 16.86
CA GLU A 106 -9.11 -7.35 15.72
C GLU A 106 -9.57 -5.94 16.03
N TYR A 107 -9.23 -5.00 15.16
CA TYR A 107 -9.59 -3.61 15.39
C TYR A 107 -9.85 -2.90 14.08
N THR A 108 -10.64 -1.84 14.19
CA THR A 108 -10.81 -0.89 13.11
C THR A 108 -10.08 0.39 13.50
N LEU A 109 -9.09 0.77 12.72
CA LEU A 109 -8.35 2.01 12.92
C LEU A 109 -8.75 3.03 11.88
N LYS A 110 -8.87 4.27 12.33
CA LYS A 110 -9.08 5.37 11.42
C LYS A 110 -7.74 5.74 10.77
N ASN A 111 -7.72 5.75 9.45
CA ASN A 111 -6.54 6.16 8.70
C ASN A 111 -6.31 7.65 8.88
N THR A 112 -5.08 8.03 9.26
CA THR A 112 -4.74 9.43 9.51
C THR A 112 -4.66 10.27 8.23
N GLU A 113 -4.55 9.64 7.09
CA GLU A 113 -4.45 10.31 5.80
C GLU A 113 -5.78 10.40 5.05
N GLY A 114 -6.80 9.85 5.58
CA GLY A 114 -8.00 9.88 4.88
C GLY A 114 -9.20 9.27 5.38
#